data_0599110f5c4e6e69309f5d7cc6a3ec32
#
_entry.id   0599110f5c4e6e69309f5d7cc6a3ec32
#
_cell.length_a   1.000
_cell.length_b   1.000
_cell.length_c   1.000
_cell.angle_alpha   90.00
_cell.angle_beta   90.00
_cell.angle_gamma   90.00
#
_symmetry.space_group_name_H-M   'P 1'
#
loop_
_entity.id
_entity.type
_entity.pdbx_description
1 polymer ?
#
loop_
_entity_poly.entity_id
_entity_poly.type
_entity_poly.pdbx_seq_one_letter_code
_entity_poly.pdbx_strand_id
1 'polypeptide(L)'
;VAEKFMKKTGRTFVVTSGTRDPVTQAELIYDKLSAGDDIMKLYKDKAAVAELITIYNAGQGAKRSRATVVASIAAAIRAQIKKGVFISAHLKAGAADVRSTTMSPADKRAFVDAVREAGGFDVMFESTPPHFHLQLD
;
A
#
# COMPACT_ATOMS: atom_id res chain seq x y z
N VAL A 1 -18.62 -6.45 5.23
CA VAL A 1 -17.53 -6.84 6.15
C VAL A 1 -17.75 -6.26 7.55
N ALA A 2 -18.06 -4.97 7.66
CA ALA A 2 -18.24 -4.29 8.94
C ALA A 2 -19.37 -4.93 9.77
N GLU A 3 -20.51 -5.21 9.17
CA GLU A 3 -21.63 -5.87 9.85
C GLU A 3 -21.28 -7.26 10.36
N LYS A 4 -20.60 -8.06 9.52
CA LYS A 4 -20.18 -9.41 9.88
C LYS A 4 -19.14 -9.41 11.00
N PHE A 5 -18.22 -8.48 10.95
CA PHE A 5 -17.21 -8.29 12.00
C PHE A 5 -17.86 -7.86 13.32
N MET A 6 -18.80 -6.92 13.27
CA MET A 6 -19.57 -6.47 14.43
C MET A 6 -20.34 -7.63 15.07
N LYS A 7 -21.00 -8.48 14.28
CA LYS A 7 -21.73 -9.65 14.78
C LYS A 7 -20.81 -10.64 15.48
N LYS A 8 -19.57 -10.83 14.96
CA LYS A 8 -18.61 -11.79 15.50
C LYS A 8 -17.91 -11.30 16.76
N THR A 9 -17.65 -10.00 16.87
CA THR A 9 -16.79 -9.43 17.92
C THR A 9 -17.47 -8.41 18.81
N GLY A 10 -18.59 -7.83 18.37
CA GLY A 10 -19.22 -6.68 19.02
C GLY A 10 -18.44 -5.39 18.87
N ARG A 11 -17.47 -5.33 17.95
CA ARG A 11 -16.57 -4.20 17.73
C ARG A 11 -16.59 -3.74 16.29
N THR A 12 -16.08 -2.51 16.08
CA THR A 12 -15.83 -1.95 14.74
C THR A 12 -14.35 -1.96 14.44
N PHE A 13 -14.00 -1.76 13.16
CA PHE A 13 -12.61 -1.60 12.74
C PHE A 13 -12.42 -0.23 12.09
N VAL A 14 -11.15 0.20 11.97
CA VAL A 14 -10.77 1.50 11.42
C VAL A 14 -10.09 1.31 10.08
N VAL A 15 -10.65 1.95 9.03
CA VAL A 15 -9.98 2.06 7.71
C VAL A 15 -8.98 3.20 7.80
N THR A 16 -7.70 2.89 7.59
CA THR A 16 -6.60 3.86 7.70
C THR A 16 -6.17 4.44 6.37
N SER A 17 -6.37 3.72 5.27
CA SER A 17 -6.13 4.25 3.92
C SER A 17 -6.98 3.51 2.90
N GLY A 18 -7.27 4.19 1.79
CA GLY A 18 -7.95 3.62 0.62
C GLY A 18 -7.07 3.74 -0.61
N THR A 19 -7.67 4.09 -1.75
CA THR A 19 -6.94 4.33 -3.00
C THR A 19 -5.97 5.50 -2.83
N ARG A 20 -4.74 5.31 -3.30
CA ARG A 20 -3.65 6.29 -3.20
C ARG A 20 -3.34 6.86 -4.57
N ASP A 21 -3.14 8.19 -4.67
CA ASP A 21 -2.72 8.81 -5.93
C ASP A 21 -1.20 8.63 -6.17
N PRO A 22 -0.73 8.83 -7.44
CA PRO A 22 0.69 8.64 -7.77
C PRO A 22 1.64 9.56 -7.01
N VAL A 23 1.24 10.80 -6.70
CA VAL A 23 2.09 11.73 -5.96
C VAL A 23 2.30 11.27 -4.53
N THR A 24 1.22 10.87 -3.85
CA THR A 24 1.29 10.31 -2.49
C THR A 24 2.16 9.05 -2.46
N GLN A 25 2.01 8.18 -3.44
CA GLN A 25 2.84 6.98 -3.56
C GLN A 25 4.31 7.34 -3.79
N ALA A 26 4.59 8.33 -4.62
CA ALA A 26 5.94 8.80 -4.88
C ALA A 26 6.61 9.37 -3.62
N GLU A 27 5.87 10.14 -2.83
CA GLU A 27 6.36 10.68 -1.56
C GLU A 27 6.73 9.57 -0.59
N LEU A 28 5.90 8.54 -0.47
CA LEU A 28 6.17 7.38 0.37
C LEU A 28 7.42 6.64 -0.07
N ILE A 29 7.60 6.42 -1.37
CA ILE A 29 8.79 5.75 -1.91
C ILE A 29 10.03 6.57 -1.65
N TYR A 30 9.97 7.88 -1.89
CA TYR A 30 11.10 8.77 -1.60
C TYR A 30 11.49 8.69 -0.12
N ASP A 31 10.53 8.79 0.78
CA ASP A 31 10.78 8.76 2.22
C ASP A 31 11.35 7.42 2.68
N LYS A 32 10.86 6.30 2.13
CA LYS A 32 11.39 4.96 2.42
C LYS A 32 12.83 4.83 1.95
N LEU A 33 13.16 5.28 0.74
CA LEU A 33 14.52 5.25 0.21
C LEU A 33 15.45 6.14 1.02
N SER A 34 14.99 7.31 1.43
CA SER A 34 15.77 8.23 2.28
C SER A 34 16.04 7.64 3.66
N ALA A 35 15.12 6.83 4.17
CA ALA A 35 15.29 6.13 5.46
C ALA A 35 16.17 4.88 5.34
N GLY A 36 16.58 4.49 4.15
CA GLY A 36 17.40 3.29 3.91
C GLY A 36 16.61 2.00 3.81
N ASP A 37 15.29 2.06 3.64
CA ASP A 37 14.46 0.87 3.50
C ASP A 37 14.74 0.17 2.16
N ASP A 38 14.69 -1.17 2.19
CA ASP A 38 14.83 -2.00 0.99
C ASP A 38 13.46 -2.17 0.33
N ILE A 39 13.10 -1.26 -0.58
CA ILE A 39 11.80 -1.30 -1.25
C ILE A 39 11.69 -2.46 -2.26
N MET A 40 12.81 -3.07 -2.69
CA MET A 40 12.76 -4.28 -3.52
C MET A 40 12.09 -5.44 -2.78
N LYS A 41 12.15 -5.47 -1.46
CA LYS A 41 11.47 -6.48 -0.64
C LYS A 41 10.00 -6.14 -0.38
N LEU A 42 9.65 -4.85 -0.41
CA LEU A 42 8.32 -4.37 -0.04
C LEU A 42 7.29 -4.48 -1.16
N TYR A 43 7.73 -4.43 -2.42
CA TYR A 43 6.85 -4.41 -3.57
C TYR A 43 7.13 -5.61 -4.49
N LYS A 44 6.07 -6.11 -5.14
CA LYS A 44 6.13 -7.35 -5.94
C LYS A 44 6.78 -7.16 -7.30
N ASP A 45 6.48 -6.08 -8.01
CA ASP A 45 7.01 -5.82 -9.36
C ASP A 45 8.43 -5.26 -9.28
N LYS A 46 9.41 -6.14 -9.42
CA LYS A 46 10.83 -5.78 -9.25
C LYS A 46 11.32 -4.82 -10.33
N ALA A 47 10.85 -4.94 -11.56
CA ALA A 47 11.21 -4.04 -12.66
C ALA A 47 10.68 -2.63 -12.42
N ALA A 48 9.42 -2.51 -11.98
CA ALA A 48 8.83 -1.23 -11.64
C ALA A 48 9.58 -0.55 -10.49
N VAL A 49 9.92 -1.30 -9.44
CA VAL A 49 10.67 -0.79 -8.29
C VAL A 49 12.07 -0.32 -8.72
N ALA A 50 12.77 -1.11 -9.54
CA ALA A 50 14.11 -0.78 -10.01
C ALA A 50 14.13 0.55 -10.79
N GLU A 51 13.10 0.82 -11.60
CA GLU A 51 12.95 2.09 -12.31
C GLU A 51 12.88 3.27 -11.33
N LEU A 52 12.10 3.15 -10.26
CA LEU A 52 11.95 4.22 -9.26
C LEU A 52 13.21 4.43 -8.44
N ILE A 53 13.93 3.37 -8.12
CA ILE A 53 15.23 3.45 -7.43
C ILE A 53 16.25 4.18 -8.32
N THR A 54 16.28 3.90 -9.62
CA THR A 54 17.14 4.56 -10.58
C THR A 54 16.88 6.07 -10.62
N ILE A 55 15.60 6.47 -10.64
CA ILE A 55 15.22 7.88 -10.62
C ILE A 55 15.67 8.56 -9.32
N TYR A 56 15.47 7.91 -8.18
CA TYR A 56 15.90 8.42 -6.89
C TYR A 56 17.42 8.60 -6.84
N ASN A 57 18.19 7.59 -7.23
CA ASN A 57 19.64 7.64 -7.21
C ASN A 57 20.20 8.72 -8.15
N ALA A 58 19.62 8.87 -9.35
CA ALA A 58 20.01 9.93 -10.29
C ALA A 58 19.72 11.32 -9.69
N GLY A 59 18.62 11.48 -9.00
CA GLY A 59 18.28 12.72 -8.30
C GLY A 59 19.26 13.06 -7.19
N GLN A 60 19.66 12.07 -6.40
CA GLN A 60 20.65 12.25 -5.33
C GLN A 60 22.03 12.62 -5.91
N GLY A 61 22.46 11.95 -6.97
CA GLY A 61 23.74 12.26 -7.64
C GLY A 61 23.76 13.66 -8.23
N ALA A 62 22.65 14.15 -8.75
CA ALA A 62 22.49 15.50 -9.30
C ALA A 62 22.12 16.55 -8.24
N LYS A 63 21.98 16.16 -6.98
CA LYS A 63 21.57 17.04 -5.86
C LYS A 63 20.24 17.76 -6.11
N ARG A 64 19.28 17.08 -6.73
CA ARG A 64 17.95 17.61 -6.98
C ARG A 64 17.13 17.68 -5.68
N SER A 65 16.19 18.65 -5.62
CA SER A 65 15.31 18.77 -4.48
C SER A 65 14.35 17.58 -4.34
N ARG A 66 13.83 17.37 -3.13
CA ARG A 66 12.80 16.35 -2.87
C ARG A 66 11.62 16.52 -3.82
N ALA A 67 11.11 17.74 -3.98
CA ALA A 67 9.97 18.03 -4.85
C ALA A 67 10.22 17.61 -6.29
N THR A 68 11.41 17.87 -6.82
CA THR A 68 11.79 17.49 -8.19
C THR A 68 11.85 15.96 -8.34
N VAL A 69 12.47 15.27 -7.39
CA VAL A 69 12.61 13.80 -7.42
C VAL A 69 11.25 13.14 -7.25
N VAL A 70 10.44 13.60 -6.32
CA VAL A 70 9.07 13.10 -6.10
C VAL A 70 8.23 13.27 -7.39
N ALA A 71 8.31 14.42 -8.05
CA ALA A 71 7.61 14.65 -9.31
C ALA A 71 8.04 13.67 -10.40
N SER A 72 9.34 13.37 -10.50
CA SER A 72 9.87 12.40 -11.46
C SER A 72 9.41 10.98 -11.15
N ILE A 73 9.40 10.59 -9.88
CA ILE A 73 8.88 9.28 -9.45
C ILE A 73 7.38 9.18 -9.76
N ALA A 74 6.61 10.22 -9.45
CA ALA A 74 5.18 10.25 -9.74
C ALA A 74 4.89 10.11 -11.24
N ALA A 75 5.67 10.77 -12.10
CA ALA A 75 5.54 10.64 -13.55
C ALA A 75 5.81 9.20 -14.02
N ALA A 76 6.83 8.55 -13.47
CA ALA A 76 7.14 7.15 -13.76
C ALA A 76 6.00 6.22 -13.30
N ILE A 77 5.44 6.46 -12.12
CA ILE A 77 4.30 5.68 -11.61
C ILE A 77 3.09 5.83 -12.53
N ARG A 78 2.79 7.05 -13.00
CA ARG A 78 1.69 7.28 -13.95
C ARG A 78 1.92 6.54 -15.27
N ALA A 79 3.15 6.53 -15.78
CA ALA A 79 3.50 5.79 -16.99
C ALA A 79 3.34 4.27 -16.80
N GLN A 80 3.71 3.75 -15.65
CA GLN A 80 3.51 2.35 -15.27
C GLN A 80 2.02 2.00 -15.24
N ILE A 81 1.20 2.83 -14.62
CA ILE A 81 -0.26 2.63 -14.55
C ILE A 81 -0.88 2.57 -15.95
N LYS A 82 -0.44 3.41 -16.89
CA LYS A 82 -0.91 3.38 -18.28
C LYS A 82 -0.63 2.05 -18.97
N LYS A 83 0.41 1.35 -18.54
CA LYS A 83 0.78 0.01 -19.05
C LYS A 83 0.11 -1.12 -18.24
N GLY A 84 -0.74 -0.79 -17.28
CA GLY A 84 -1.40 -1.76 -16.41
C GLY A 84 -0.51 -2.23 -15.25
N VAL A 85 0.59 -1.54 -14.96
CA VAL A 85 1.51 -1.89 -13.87
C VAL A 85 1.22 -1.01 -12.66
N PHE A 86 0.85 -1.63 -11.55
CA PHE A 86 0.58 -0.96 -10.28
C PHE A 86 1.62 -1.41 -9.26
N ILE A 87 2.57 -0.51 -8.93
CA ILE A 87 3.63 -0.81 -7.97
C ILE A 87 3.07 -1.10 -6.57
N SER A 88 1.93 -0.50 -6.23
CA SER A 88 1.20 -0.76 -5.01
C SER A 88 -0.27 -1.00 -5.32
N ALA A 89 -0.89 -1.96 -4.64
CA ALA A 89 -2.33 -2.21 -4.78
C ALA A 89 -3.19 -0.98 -4.42
N HIS A 90 -2.67 -0.05 -3.61
CA HIS A 90 -3.36 1.20 -3.26
C HIS A 90 -3.54 2.17 -4.43
N LEU A 91 -2.79 2.00 -5.52
CA LEU A 91 -2.97 2.77 -6.75
C LEU A 91 -4.13 2.27 -7.58
N LYS A 92 -4.61 1.06 -7.29
CA LYS A 92 -5.73 0.42 -7.97
C LYS A 92 -7.01 0.67 -7.19
N ALA A 93 -8.10 1.01 -7.89
CA ALA A 93 -9.39 1.22 -7.23
C ALA A 93 -9.84 -0.05 -6.47
N GLY A 94 -10.47 0.13 -5.31
CA GLY A 94 -10.97 -0.96 -4.49
C GLY A 94 -9.97 -1.48 -3.45
N ALA A 95 -8.82 -0.81 -3.28
CA ALA A 95 -7.87 -1.14 -2.21
C ALA A 95 -8.20 -0.38 -0.92
N ALA A 96 -7.99 -1.01 0.24
CA ALA A 96 -8.12 -0.38 1.54
C ALA A 96 -7.23 -1.06 2.58
N ASP A 97 -6.72 -0.27 3.53
CA ASP A 97 -6.01 -0.77 4.70
C ASP A 97 -6.88 -0.64 5.94
N VAL A 98 -6.86 -1.65 6.78
CA VAL A 98 -7.60 -1.69 8.05
C VAL A 98 -6.61 -1.89 9.18
N ARG A 99 -6.68 -1.02 10.18
CA ARG A 99 -5.81 -1.08 11.36
C ARG A 99 -6.02 -2.38 12.12
N SER A 100 -4.94 -3.07 12.45
CA SER A 100 -4.99 -4.31 13.22
C SER A 100 -4.39 -4.18 14.63
N THR A 101 -3.74 -3.06 14.97
CA THR A 101 -3.05 -2.87 16.25
C THR A 101 -3.97 -2.97 17.47
N THR A 102 -5.25 -2.65 17.31
CA THR A 102 -6.27 -2.73 18.37
C THR A 102 -7.02 -4.06 18.38
N MET A 103 -6.70 -4.97 17.46
CA MET A 103 -7.36 -6.26 17.34
C MET A 103 -6.63 -7.33 18.15
N SER A 104 -7.38 -8.12 18.95
CA SER A 104 -6.88 -9.34 19.54
C SER A 104 -6.67 -10.42 18.48
N PRO A 105 -5.92 -11.51 18.75
CA PRO A 105 -5.82 -12.63 17.82
C PRO A 105 -7.18 -13.19 17.39
N ALA A 106 -8.15 -13.23 18.28
CA ALA A 106 -9.53 -13.66 17.98
C ALA A 106 -10.21 -12.66 17.04
N ASP A 107 -10.04 -11.34 17.28
CA ASP A 107 -10.60 -10.29 16.42
C ASP A 107 -9.98 -10.36 15.00
N LYS A 108 -8.67 -10.62 14.89
CA LYS A 108 -8.00 -10.77 13.59
C LYS A 108 -8.58 -11.93 12.80
N ARG A 109 -8.82 -13.08 13.43
CA ARG A 109 -9.45 -14.22 12.77
C ARG A 109 -10.88 -13.90 12.36
N ALA A 110 -11.65 -13.24 13.23
CA ALA A 110 -13.02 -12.84 12.92
C ALA A 110 -13.07 -11.86 11.75
N PHE A 111 -12.10 -10.93 11.65
CA PHE A 111 -12.00 -9.99 10.53
C PHE A 111 -11.76 -10.73 9.21
N VAL A 112 -10.79 -11.63 9.16
CA VAL A 112 -10.48 -12.43 7.97
C VAL A 112 -11.71 -13.27 7.55
N ASP A 113 -12.38 -13.90 8.51
CA ASP A 113 -13.58 -14.69 8.23
C ASP A 113 -14.70 -13.80 7.68
N ALA A 114 -14.91 -12.60 8.26
CA ALA A 114 -15.92 -11.65 7.79
C ALA A 114 -15.65 -11.19 6.35
N VAL A 115 -14.37 -10.95 5.99
CA VAL A 115 -13.98 -10.59 4.62
C VAL A 115 -14.27 -11.73 3.64
N ARG A 116 -13.92 -12.95 4.01
CA ARG A 116 -14.17 -14.15 3.17
C ARG A 116 -15.66 -14.41 2.99
N GLU A 117 -16.45 -14.26 4.05
CA GLU A 117 -17.91 -14.44 3.99
C GLU A 117 -18.59 -13.39 3.11
N ALA A 118 -18.08 -12.14 3.13
CA ALA A 118 -18.60 -11.08 2.26
C ALA A 118 -18.32 -11.36 0.78
N GLY A 119 -17.17 -12.01 0.49
CA GLY A 119 -16.73 -12.29 -0.87
C GLY A 119 -16.25 -11.04 -1.61
N GLY A 120 -15.61 -11.24 -2.76
CA GLY A 120 -15.17 -10.14 -3.63
C GLY A 120 -13.91 -9.42 -3.20
N PHE A 121 -13.25 -9.85 -2.11
CA PHE A 121 -12.01 -9.23 -1.62
C PHE A 121 -10.93 -10.27 -1.38
N ASP A 122 -9.69 -9.91 -1.72
CA ASP A 122 -8.52 -10.57 -1.18
C ASP A 122 -8.08 -9.83 0.08
N VAL A 123 -7.64 -10.58 1.09
CA VAL A 123 -7.15 -10.03 2.35
C VAL A 123 -5.75 -10.52 2.63
N MET A 124 -4.85 -9.58 3.02
CA MET A 124 -3.48 -9.89 3.38
C MET A 124 -3.12 -9.14 4.66
N PHE A 125 -2.50 -9.84 5.61
CA PHE A 125 -1.96 -9.20 6.82
C PHE A 125 -0.53 -8.71 6.54
N GLU A 126 -0.28 -7.45 6.86
CA GLU A 126 1.06 -6.84 6.82
C GLU A 126 1.44 -6.38 8.22
N SER A 127 2.70 -6.60 8.61
CA SER A 127 3.15 -6.39 9.99
C SER A 127 3.81 -5.03 10.27
N THR A 128 4.11 -4.24 9.25
CA THR A 128 4.89 -2.99 9.40
C THR A 128 4.29 -1.82 8.62
N PRO A 129 3.45 -0.97 9.24
CA PRO A 129 2.77 -1.17 10.55
C PRO A 129 1.71 -2.26 10.48
N PRO A 130 1.29 -2.84 11.62
CA PRO A 130 0.29 -3.91 11.61
C PRO A 130 -1.05 -3.45 11.02
N HIS A 131 -1.45 -4.08 9.91
CA HIS A 131 -2.72 -3.79 9.24
C HIS A 131 -3.14 -4.94 8.32
N PHE A 132 -4.42 -4.98 7.97
CA PHE A 132 -4.93 -5.82 6.89
C PHE A 132 -5.05 -4.98 5.62
N HIS A 133 -4.51 -5.50 4.52
CA HIS A 133 -4.72 -4.95 3.19
C HIS A 133 -5.88 -5.70 2.52
N LEU A 134 -6.89 -4.97 2.07
CA LEU A 134 -8.01 -5.49 1.30
C LEU A 134 -7.89 -5.03 -0.14
N GLN A 135 -8.11 -5.95 -1.07
CA GLN A 135 -8.16 -5.65 -2.49
C GLN A 135 -9.43 -6.24 -3.08
N LEU A 136 -10.20 -5.41 -3.76
CA LEU A 136 -11.38 -5.85 -4.50
C LEU A 136 -10.94 -6.71 -5.68
N ASP A 137 -11.57 -7.87 -5.82
CA ASP A 137 -11.28 -8.81 -6.91
C ASP A 137 -11.64 -8.25 -8.29
#